data_e4b47c5f6c6d8983ac51cb233bf0508f
#
_entry.id   e4b47c5f6c6d8983ac51cb233bf0508f
#
_cell.length_a   1.000
_cell.length_b   1.000
_cell.length_c   1.000
_cell.angle_alpha   90.00
_cell.angle_beta   90.00
_cell.angle_gamma   90.00
#
_symmetry.space_group_name_H-M   'P 1'
#
loop_
_entity.id
_entity.type
_entity.pdbx_description
1 polymer ?
#
loop_
_entity_poly.entity_id
_entity_poly.type
_entity_poly.pdbx_seq_one_letter_code
_entity_poly.pdbx_strand_id
1 'polypeptide(L)'
;AAYLGKHLPLGRPYLLTGPGGPKAYAFVPIFQYGPGYACEELPSFGALLDRFYTLRDRRDAMRQKAQSVRRTVQNLRDRTARKMAIQEKELATARDREHLRQMGDLVTANLHAIRKGQTTLTAENFYDPEMKPIQIPLSPLLSPQQNAAKYYKDYAKAKNAEKELTRQLELGGQELEY
;
A
#
# COMPACT_ATOMS: atom_id res chain seq x y z
N ALA A 1 -11.11 -16.68 54.75
CA ALA A 1 -12.19 -17.64 55.13
C ALA A 1 -13.31 -16.97 55.97
N ALA A 2 -13.00 -16.26 57.05
CA ALA A 2 -14.00 -15.61 57.94
C ALA A 2 -14.91 -14.59 57.26
N TYR A 3 -14.35 -13.72 56.34
CA TYR A 3 -15.13 -12.77 55.58
C TYR A 3 -16.16 -13.44 54.65
N LEU A 4 -15.72 -14.46 53.92
CA LEU A 4 -16.59 -15.23 53.01
C LEU A 4 -17.71 -15.92 53.75
N GLY A 5 -17.44 -16.58 54.92
CA GLY A 5 -18.46 -17.25 55.71
C GLY A 5 -19.55 -16.32 56.24
N LYS A 6 -19.21 -15.06 56.51
CA LYS A 6 -20.15 -14.03 56.98
C LYS A 6 -20.98 -13.42 55.85
N HIS A 7 -20.43 -13.21 54.68
CA HIS A 7 -21.06 -12.47 53.58
C HIS A 7 -21.68 -13.33 52.49
N LEU A 8 -21.23 -14.56 52.32
CA LEU A 8 -21.75 -15.49 51.30
C LEU A 8 -23.27 -15.75 51.39
N PRO A 9 -23.83 -15.95 52.58
CA PRO A 9 -25.28 -16.21 52.75
C PRO A 9 -26.14 -14.95 52.39
N LEU A 10 -25.56 -13.75 52.45
CA LEU A 10 -26.20 -12.49 52.13
C LEU A 10 -25.81 -11.96 50.72
N GLY A 11 -25.10 -12.78 49.95
CA GLY A 11 -24.56 -12.39 48.68
C GLY A 11 -25.62 -12.08 47.64
N ARG A 12 -25.46 -10.94 46.98
CA ARG A 12 -26.28 -10.50 45.84
C ARG A 12 -25.45 -10.37 44.59
N PRO A 13 -26.04 -10.57 43.39
CA PRO A 13 -25.29 -10.51 42.14
C PRO A 13 -25.01 -9.06 41.72
N TYR A 14 -23.75 -8.68 41.72
CA TYR A 14 -23.31 -7.35 41.30
C TYR A 14 -22.44 -7.42 40.01
N LEU A 15 -22.78 -6.58 39.04
CA LEU A 15 -22.02 -6.40 37.81
C LEU A 15 -21.27 -5.07 37.87
N LEU A 16 -19.96 -5.12 37.70
CA LEU A 16 -19.12 -3.95 37.54
C LEU A 16 -18.87 -3.66 36.05
N THR A 17 -19.30 -2.51 35.59
CA THR A 17 -19.12 -2.06 34.21
C THR A 17 -18.27 -0.79 34.21
N GLY A 18 -17.28 -0.70 33.31
CA GLY A 18 -16.45 0.48 33.12
C GLY A 18 -16.51 0.99 31.69
N PRO A 19 -15.69 1.99 31.32
CA PRO A 19 -15.66 2.57 29.97
C PRO A 19 -15.37 1.55 28.86
N GLY A 20 -14.69 0.45 29.19
CA GLY A 20 -14.37 -0.64 28.27
C GLY A 20 -15.38 -1.79 28.27
N GLY A 21 -16.53 -1.65 28.96
CA GLY A 21 -17.54 -2.69 29.09
C GLY A 21 -17.47 -3.46 30.43
N PRO A 22 -18.02 -4.68 30.52
CA PRO A 22 -18.07 -5.44 31.76
C PRO A 22 -16.65 -5.76 32.25
N LYS A 23 -16.38 -5.42 33.51
CA LYS A 23 -15.04 -5.54 34.13
C LYS A 23 -14.95 -6.76 35.06
N ALA A 24 -15.93 -6.89 35.93
CA ALA A 24 -15.98 -7.96 36.93
C ALA A 24 -17.42 -8.24 37.37
N TYR A 25 -17.61 -9.32 38.05
CA TYR A 25 -18.83 -9.65 38.77
C TYR A 25 -18.49 -10.17 40.16
N ALA A 26 -19.37 -9.95 41.12
CA ALA A 26 -19.17 -10.36 42.51
C ALA A 26 -20.50 -10.63 43.23
N PHE A 27 -20.41 -11.19 44.42
CA PHE A 27 -21.54 -11.42 45.35
C PHE A 27 -21.69 -10.27 46.38
N VAL A 28 -20.80 -9.23 46.29
CA VAL A 28 -20.83 -8.04 47.11
C VAL A 28 -20.57 -6.82 46.20
N PRO A 29 -21.00 -5.59 46.56
CA PRO A 29 -20.71 -4.37 45.80
C PRO A 29 -19.21 -4.11 45.69
N ILE A 30 -18.75 -3.66 44.49
CA ILE A 30 -17.37 -3.38 44.20
C ILE A 30 -17.19 -1.87 44.04
N PHE A 31 -16.42 -1.21 44.91
CA PHE A 31 -16.21 0.24 44.91
C PHE A 31 -14.77 0.69 44.70
N GLN A 32 -13.84 -0.28 44.57
CA GLN A 32 -12.39 0.00 44.52
C GLN A 32 -11.87 0.61 43.21
N TYR A 33 -12.70 0.76 42.19
CA TYR A 33 -12.26 1.19 40.86
C TYR A 33 -12.45 2.70 40.57
N GLY A 34 -13.05 3.42 41.50
CA GLY A 34 -13.22 4.88 41.41
C GLY A 34 -14.29 5.36 40.40
N PRO A 35 -14.33 6.67 40.12
CA PRO A 35 -15.31 7.26 39.21
C PRO A 35 -15.13 6.75 37.77
N GLY A 36 -16.24 6.52 37.10
CA GLY A 36 -16.23 5.94 35.72
C GLY A 36 -16.55 4.44 35.69
N TYR A 37 -16.70 3.79 36.85
CA TYR A 37 -17.20 2.43 36.94
C TYR A 37 -18.57 2.42 37.64
N ALA A 38 -19.52 1.70 37.05
CA ALA A 38 -20.86 1.51 37.62
C ALA A 38 -20.98 0.09 38.16
N CYS A 39 -21.47 0.00 39.41
CA CYS A 39 -21.78 -1.28 40.07
C CYS A 39 -23.30 -1.43 40.11
N GLU A 40 -23.84 -2.43 39.42
CA GLU A 40 -25.27 -2.68 39.27
C GLU A 40 -25.63 -4.00 39.94
N GLU A 41 -26.69 -4.00 40.77
CA GLU A 41 -27.26 -5.23 41.32
C GLU A 41 -28.23 -5.85 40.30
N LEU A 42 -28.15 -7.16 40.10
CA LEU A 42 -28.98 -7.88 39.16
C LEU A 42 -29.95 -8.86 39.90
N PRO A 43 -31.07 -9.28 39.26
CA PRO A 43 -32.10 -10.08 39.92
C PRO A 43 -31.64 -11.48 40.36
N SER A 44 -30.63 -12.04 39.66
CA SER A 44 -30.12 -13.38 39.98
C SER A 44 -28.67 -13.53 39.45
N PHE A 45 -27.95 -14.52 39.98
CA PHE A 45 -26.62 -14.90 39.50
C PHE A 45 -26.65 -15.43 38.05
N GLY A 46 -27.73 -16.11 37.61
CA GLY A 46 -27.92 -16.51 36.22
C GLY A 46 -27.99 -15.30 35.31
N ALA A 47 -28.85 -14.33 35.63
CA ALA A 47 -28.96 -13.06 34.88
C ALA A 47 -27.63 -12.25 34.85
N LEU A 48 -26.87 -12.30 35.96
CA LEU A 48 -25.56 -11.68 36.06
C LEU A 48 -24.57 -12.30 35.08
N LEU A 49 -24.45 -13.63 35.07
CA LEU A 49 -23.52 -14.35 34.19
C LEU A 49 -23.91 -14.17 32.74
N ASP A 50 -25.18 -14.32 32.40
CA ASP A 50 -25.67 -14.12 31.03
C ASP A 50 -25.34 -12.71 30.52
N ARG A 51 -25.64 -11.69 31.35
CA ARG A 51 -25.36 -10.30 30.96
C ARG A 51 -23.86 -10.01 30.83
N PHE A 52 -23.04 -10.49 31.78
CA PHE A 52 -21.60 -10.32 31.76
C PHE A 52 -20.97 -10.93 30.50
N TYR A 53 -21.28 -12.20 30.23
CA TYR A 53 -20.70 -12.91 29.09
C TYR A 53 -21.24 -12.38 27.75
N THR A 54 -22.53 -12.08 27.64
CA THR A 54 -23.13 -11.47 26.45
C THR A 54 -22.47 -10.13 26.10
N LEU A 55 -22.29 -9.26 27.06
CA LEU A 55 -21.63 -7.95 26.84
C LEU A 55 -20.16 -8.12 26.49
N ARG A 56 -19.47 -9.04 27.15
CA ARG A 56 -18.07 -9.35 26.87
C ARG A 56 -17.90 -9.90 25.45
N ASP A 57 -18.66 -10.89 25.07
CA ASP A 57 -18.56 -11.54 23.76
C ASP A 57 -18.92 -10.56 22.63
N ARG A 58 -19.95 -9.73 22.83
CA ARG A 58 -20.30 -8.66 21.89
C ARG A 58 -19.17 -7.65 21.71
N ARG A 59 -18.53 -7.24 22.81
CA ARG A 59 -17.36 -6.33 22.76
C ARG A 59 -16.19 -6.99 22.04
N ASP A 60 -15.89 -8.25 22.36
CA ASP A 60 -14.75 -8.96 21.79
C ASP A 60 -14.96 -9.23 20.29
N ALA A 61 -16.18 -9.56 19.86
CA ALA A 61 -16.56 -9.68 18.47
C ALA A 61 -16.41 -8.32 17.71
N MET A 62 -16.85 -7.22 18.32
CA MET A 62 -16.64 -5.86 17.76
C MET A 62 -15.16 -5.52 17.63
N ARG A 63 -14.37 -5.81 18.65
CA ARG A 63 -12.93 -5.59 18.65
C ARG A 63 -12.22 -6.40 17.56
N GLN A 64 -12.57 -7.65 17.38
CA GLN A 64 -12.04 -8.50 16.33
C GLN A 64 -12.40 -7.98 14.93
N LYS A 65 -13.68 -7.58 14.72
CA LYS A 65 -14.12 -6.97 13.45
C LYS A 65 -13.35 -5.69 13.15
N ALA A 66 -13.24 -4.79 14.13
CA ALA A 66 -12.50 -3.52 13.97
C ALA A 66 -11.02 -3.77 13.65
N GLN A 67 -10.40 -4.77 14.30
CA GLN A 67 -9.01 -5.13 14.05
C GLN A 67 -8.83 -5.75 12.66
N SER A 68 -9.77 -6.58 12.20
CA SER A 68 -9.76 -7.15 10.85
C SER A 68 -9.86 -6.06 9.78
N VAL A 69 -10.82 -5.13 9.91
CA VAL A 69 -10.98 -4.00 8.98
C VAL A 69 -9.72 -3.14 8.96
N ARG A 70 -9.18 -2.79 10.13
CA ARG A 70 -7.95 -2.00 10.22
C ARG A 70 -6.78 -2.67 9.48
N ARG A 71 -6.60 -3.99 9.65
CA ARG A 71 -5.56 -4.76 8.96
C ARG A 71 -5.77 -4.73 7.44
N THR A 72 -7.01 -4.88 6.97
CA THR A 72 -7.33 -4.82 5.55
C THR A 72 -6.98 -3.46 4.94
N VAL A 73 -7.39 -2.37 5.60
CA VAL A 73 -7.08 -1.00 5.15
C VAL A 73 -5.57 -0.74 5.13
N GLN A 74 -4.85 -1.16 6.18
CA GLN A 74 -3.39 -1.04 6.21
C GLN A 74 -2.72 -1.80 5.05
N ASN A 75 -3.15 -3.05 4.78
CA ASN A 75 -2.61 -3.83 3.68
C ASN A 75 -2.87 -3.19 2.31
N LEU A 76 -4.07 -2.63 2.09
CA LEU A 76 -4.41 -1.92 0.86
C LEU A 76 -3.52 -0.68 0.69
N ARG A 77 -3.42 0.15 1.72
CA ARG A 77 -2.55 1.33 1.73
C ARG A 77 -1.09 0.98 1.39
N ASP A 78 -0.54 -0.04 2.06
CA ASP A 78 0.85 -0.44 1.86
C ASP A 78 1.08 -1.04 0.46
N ARG A 79 0.06 -1.69 -0.12
CA ARG A 79 0.11 -2.19 -1.50
C ARG A 79 0.08 -1.04 -2.51
N THR A 80 -0.81 -0.07 -2.33
CA THR A 80 -0.89 1.12 -3.20
C THR A 80 0.38 1.93 -3.14
N ALA A 81 0.94 2.19 -1.95
CA ALA A 81 2.21 2.90 -1.79
C ALA A 81 3.38 2.20 -2.49
N ARG A 82 3.49 0.87 -2.37
CA ARG A 82 4.52 0.10 -3.08
C ARG A 82 4.36 0.15 -4.60
N LYS A 83 3.13 0.07 -5.10
CA LYS A 83 2.83 0.20 -6.53
C LYS A 83 3.25 1.57 -7.04
N MET A 84 2.91 2.65 -6.33
CA MET A 84 3.29 4.01 -6.69
C MET A 84 4.82 4.20 -6.74
N ALA A 85 5.55 3.68 -5.76
CA ALA A 85 7.01 3.76 -5.75
C ALA A 85 7.69 3.06 -6.96
N ILE A 86 7.09 1.99 -7.48
CA ILE A 86 7.55 1.34 -8.72
C ILE A 86 7.22 2.23 -9.92
N GLN A 87 5.99 2.73 -10.00
CA GLN A 87 5.52 3.59 -11.10
C GLN A 87 6.30 4.90 -11.20
N GLU A 88 6.72 5.48 -10.07
CA GLU A 88 7.58 6.67 -10.05
C GLU A 88 8.94 6.42 -10.71
N LYS A 89 9.56 5.26 -10.44
CA LYS A 89 10.81 4.85 -11.08
C LYS A 89 10.64 4.62 -12.58
N GLU A 90 9.56 3.96 -12.98
CA GLU A 90 9.22 3.74 -14.39
C GLU A 90 8.94 5.08 -15.10
N LEU A 91 8.26 6.02 -14.42
CA LEU A 91 8.01 7.37 -14.95
C LEU A 91 9.31 8.14 -15.16
N ALA A 92 10.25 8.07 -14.21
CA ALA A 92 11.57 8.68 -14.37
C ALA A 92 12.29 8.14 -15.62
N THR A 93 12.28 6.81 -15.82
CA THR A 93 12.85 6.17 -17.01
C THR A 93 12.12 6.58 -18.30
N ALA A 94 10.78 6.67 -18.26
CA ALA A 94 9.99 7.08 -19.43
C ALA A 94 10.21 8.56 -19.81
N ARG A 95 10.53 9.41 -18.85
CA ARG A 95 10.88 10.82 -19.09
C ARG A 95 12.24 11.01 -19.78
N ASP A 96 13.18 10.10 -19.53
CA ASP A 96 14.51 10.11 -20.17
C ASP A 96 14.48 9.52 -21.59
N ARG A 97 13.40 9.73 -22.33
CA ARG A 97 13.19 9.15 -23.66
C ARG A 97 13.86 9.90 -24.79
N GLU A 98 14.27 11.14 -24.58
CA GLU A 98 14.78 11.99 -25.66
C GLU A 98 16.03 11.39 -26.31
N HIS A 99 16.85 10.70 -25.53
CA HIS A 99 18.00 9.97 -26.05
C HIS A 99 17.60 8.90 -27.09
N LEU A 100 16.43 8.26 -26.96
CA LEU A 100 15.94 7.27 -27.93
C LEU A 100 15.63 7.94 -29.29
N ARG A 101 15.04 9.12 -29.27
CA ARG A 101 14.81 9.90 -30.49
C ARG A 101 16.13 10.28 -31.15
N GLN A 102 17.05 10.83 -30.37
CA GLN A 102 18.39 11.22 -30.86
C GLN A 102 19.13 10.03 -31.49
N MET A 103 19.09 8.84 -30.85
CA MET A 103 19.67 7.62 -31.43
C MET A 103 19.00 7.22 -32.74
N GLY A 104 17.66 7.34 -32.81
CA GLY A 104 16.92 7.08 -34.05
C GLY A 104 17.34 8.01 -35.19
N ASP A 105 17.53 9.31 -34.90
CA ASP A 105 17.98 10.33 -35.83
C ASP A 105 19.42 10.06 -36.32
N LEU A 106 20.32 9.70 -35.37
CA LEU A 106 21.72 9.35 -35.70
C LEU A 106 21.83 8.08 -36.56
N VAL A 107 21.03 7.06 -36.26
CA VAL A 107 20.95 5.83 -37.08
C VAL A 107 20.40 6.17 -38.47
N THR A 108 19.38 7.03 -38.56
CA THR A 108 18.78 7.42 -39.84
C THR A 108 19.77 8.21 -40.71
N ALA A 109 20.54 9.11 -40.12
CA ALA A 109 21.56 9.88 -40.83
C ALA A 109 22.70 9.00 -41.36
N ASN A 110 22.99 7.87 -40.73
CA ASN A 110 24.08 6.97 -41.03
C ASN A 110 23.67 5.66 -41.68
N LEU A 111 22.45 5.54 -42.25
CA LEU A 111 21.94 4.31 -42.83
C LEU A 111 22.89 3.68 -43.88
N HIS A 112 23.59 4.52 -44.64
CA HIS A 112 24.54 4.10 -45.66
C HIS A 112 25.81 3.45 -45.12
N ALA A 113 26.16 3.74 -43.86
CA ALA A 113 27.36 3.20 -43.20
C ALA A 113 27.08 1.89 -42.44
N ILE A 114 25.81 1.51 -42.27
CA ILE A 114 25.42 0.36 -41.49
C ILE A 114 25.32 -0.88 -42.39
N ARG A 115 26.06 -1.93 -42.04
CA ARG A 115 25.98 -3.24 -42.71
C ARG A 115 25.03 -4.18 -42.00
N LYS A 116 24.38 -5.07 -42.77
CA LYS A 116 23.52 -6.12 -42.18
C LYS A 116 24.34 -7.02 -41.25
N GLY A 117 23.82 -7.28 -40.04
CA GLY A 117 24.52 -8.09 -39.03
C GLY A 117 25.42 -7.28 -38.09
N GLN A 118 25.52 -5.96 -38.26
CA GLN A 118 26.30 -5.08 -37.41
C GLN A 118 25.57 -4.88 -36.06
N THR A 119 26.33 -4.91 -34.96
CA THR A 119 25.80 -4.81 -33.58
C THR A 119 25.93 -3.41 -32.99
N THR A 120 26.80 -2.58 -33.56
CA THR A 120 27.09 -1.24 -33.02
C THR A 120 27.38 -0.27 -34.16
N LEU A 121 26.81 0.92 -34.12
CA LEU A 121 27.15 2.03 -35.00
C LEU A 121 27.96 3.05 -34.18
N THR A 122 29.11 3.46 -34.66
CA THR A 122 29.84 4.63 -34.17
C THR A 122 29.54 5.80 -35.09
N ALA A 123 28.90 6.85 -34.54
CA ALA A 123 28.50 8.01 -35.30
C ALA A 123 28.89 9.29 -34.54
N GLU A 124 29.12 10.40 -35.27
CA GLU A 124 29.26 11.71 -34.65
C GLU A 124 27.91 12.16 -34.07
N ASN A 125 27.92 12.57 -32.82
CA ASN A 125 26.71 13.02 -32.14
C ASN A 125 26.47 14.52 -32.44
N PHE A 126 25.66 14.84 -33.44
CA PHE A 126 25.33 16.21 -33.78
C PHE A 126 24.41 16.92 -32.77
N TYR A 127 23.96 16.23 -31.71
CA TYR A 127 23.30 16.83 -30.56
C TYR A 127 24.30 17.28 -29.48
N ASP A 128 25.56 16.84 -29.56
CA ASP A 128 26.64 17.29 -28.70
C ASP A 128 27.34 18.47 -29.34
N PRO A 129 27.49 19.64 -28.67
CA PRO A 129 28.23 20.79 -29.20
C PRO A 129 29.67 20.47 -29.62
N GLU A 130 30.30 19.48 -29.00
CA GLU A 130 31.64 19.01 -29.29
C GLU A 130 31.68 17.89 -30.35
N MET A 131 30.50 17.46 -30.86
CA MET A 131 30.34 16.39 -31.87
C MET A 131 31.07 15.10 -31.50
N LYS A 132 31.10 14.77 -30.18
CA LYS A 132 31.80 13.59 -29.72
C LYS A 132 31.20 12.30 -30.34
N PRO A 133 32.04 11.32 -30.70
CA PRO A 133 31.55 10.07 -31.24
C PRO A 133 30.76 9.29 -30.19
N ILE A 134 29.59 8.78 -30.57
CA ILE A 134 28.74 7.94 -29.72
C ILE A 134 28.60 6.55 -30.34
N GLN A 135 28.56 5.54 -29.48
CA GLN A 135 28.29 4.15 -29.88
C GLN A 135 26.81 3.84 -29.68
N ILE A 136 26.14 3.50 -30.77
CA ILE A 136 24.70 3.20 -30.79
C ILE A 136 24.52 1.70 -30.98
N PRO A 137 23.87 0.98 -30.03
CA PRO A 137 23.62 -0.45 -30.18
C PRO A 137 22.59 -0.71 -31.29
N LEU A 138 22.89 -1.70 -32.13
CA LEU A 138 22.03 -2.15 -33.22
C LEU A 138 21.67 -3.61 -33.05
N SER A 139 20.48 -3.98 -33.50
CA SER A 139 20.10 -5.40 -33.60
C SER A 139 20.64 -6.00 -34.92
N PRO A 140 21.46 -7.04 -34.84
CA PRO A 140 22.03 -7.68 -36.06
C PRO A 140 20.96 -8.39 -36.92
N LEU A 141 19.81 -8.68 -36.33
CA LEU A 141 18.68 -9.33 -36.99
C LEU A 141 17.82 -8.38 -37.82
N LEU A 142 17.95 -7.07 -37.57
CA LEU A 142 17.18 -6.03 -38.23
C LEU A 142 17.96 -5.33 -39.32
N SER A 143 17.26 -4.85 -40.36
CA SER A 143 17.89 -3.98 -41.37
C SER A 143 18.23 -2.61 -40.74
N PRO A 144 19.10 -1.80 -41.37
CA PRO A 144 19.41 -0.45 -40.87
C PRO A 144 18.16 0.40 -40.66
N GLN A 145 17.23 0.37 -41.61
CA GLN A 145 15.94 1.10 -41.52
C GLN A 145 15.07 0.59 -40.37
N GLN A 146 15.04 -0.73 -40.15
CA GLN A 146 14.29 -1.33 -39.05
C GLN A 146 14.90 -1.02 -37.68
N ASN A 147 16.22 -0.87 -37.59
CA ASN A 147 16.89 -0.41 -36.37
C ASN A 147 16.50 1.05 -36.04
N ALA A 148 16.50 1.95 -37.02
CA ALA A 148 16.02 3.33 -36.83
C ALA A 148 14.55 3.33 -36.37
N ALA A 149 13.68 2.60 -37.07
CA ALA A 149 12.26 2.49 -36.76
C ALA A 149 12.02 1.93 -35.34
N LYS A 150 12.86 0.99 -34.86
CA LYS A 150 12.81 0.47 -33.50
C LYS A 150 13.02 1.57 -32.44
N TYR A 151 14.02 2.42 -32.62
CA TYR A 151 14.28 3.54 -31.71
C TYR A 151 13.09 4.51 -31.63
N TYR A 152 12.50 4.89 -32.77
CA TYR A 152 11.30 5.73 -32.79
C TYR A 152 10.09 5.04 -32.16
N LYS A 153 9.93 3.73 -32.35
CA LYS A 153 8.87 2.96 -31.69
C LYS A 153 9.05 2.94 -30.16
N ASP A 154 10.29 2.78 -29.71
CA ASP A 154 10.59 2.77 -28.28
C ASP A 154 10.40 4.17 -27.66
N TYR A 155 10.75 5.23 -28.38
CA TYR A 155 10.42 6.61 -28.02
C TYR A 155 8.90 6.84 -27.89
N ALA A 156 8.13 6.40 -28.87
CA ALA A 156 6.66 6.53 -28.84
C ALA A 156 6.03 5.72 -27.69
N LYS A 157 6.56 4.53 -27.39
CA LYS A 157 6.13 3.75 -26.23
C LYS A 157 6.42 4.48 -24.92
N ALA A 158 7.62 5.01 -24.74
CA ALA A 158 7.99 5.75 -23.54
C ALA A 158 7.13 7.02 -23.36
N LYS A 159 6.80 7.71 -24.45
CA LYS A 159 5.88 8.88 -24.44
C LYS A 159 4.48 8.50 -24.00
N ASN A 160 3.97 7.35 -24.43
CA ASN A 160 2.65 6.87 -24.03
C ASN A 160 2.67 6.35 -22.58
N ALA A 161 3.75 5.68 -22.19
CA ALA A 161 3.95 5.20 -20.81
C ALA A 161 3.98 6.36 -19.82
N GLU A 162 4.64 7.48 -20.13
CA GLU A 162 4.65 8.67 -19.28
C GLU A 162 3.23 9.19 -18.99
N LYS A 163 2.39 9.30 -20.01
CA LYS A 163 1.00 9.76 -19.85
C LYS A 163 0.20 8.84 -18.94
N GLU A 164 0.30 7.55 -19.18
CA GLU A 164 -0.48 6.55 -18.40
C GLU A 164 0.04 6.44 -16.96
N LEU A 165 1.37 6.44 -16.76
CA LEU A 165 1.97 6.40 -15.42
C LEU A 165 1.63 7.66 -14.61
N THR A 166 1.64 8.85 -15.23
CA THR A 166 1.22 10.09 -14.56
C THR A 166 -0.22 9.98 -14.09
N ARG A 167 -1.15 9.51 -14.96
CA ARG A 167 -2.55 9.32 -14.60
C ARG A 167 -2.71 8.30 -13.46
N GLN A 168 -1.97 7.18 -13.50
CA GLN A 168 -2.04 6.15 -12.47
C GLN A 168 -1.50 6.61 -11.12
N LEU A 169 -0.46 7.44 -11.11
CA LEU A 169 0.09 8.04 -9.89
C LEU A 169 -0.88 9.04 -9.26
N GLU A 170 -1.58 9.84 -10.07
CA GLU A 170 -2.63 10.74 -9.58
C GLU A 170 -3.78 9.96 -8.90
N LEU A 171 -4.27 8.89 -9.54
CA LEU A 171 -5.31 8.02 -8.97
C LEU A 171 -4.83 7.33 -7.69
N GLY A 172 -3.60 6.81 -7.67
CA GLY A 172 -3.02 6.18 -6.49
C GLY A 172 -2.84 7.17 -5.33
N GLY A 173 -2.48 8.42 -5.62
CA GLY A 173 -2.43 9.49 -4.63
C GLY A 173 -3.80 9.75 -3.99
N GLN A 174 -4.85 9.88 -4.80
CA GLN A 174 -6.22 10.04 -4.31
C GLN A 174 -6.67 8.86 -3.44
N GLU A 175 -6.32 7.61 -3.81
CA GLU A 175 -6.63 6.42 -3.01
C GLU A 175 -5.93 6.42 -1.63
N LEU A 176 -4.77 7.07 -1.50
CA LEU A 176 -4.03 7.14 -0.24
C LEU A 176 -4.50 8.27 0.69
N GLU A 177 -5.18 9.28 0.17
CA GLU A 177 -5.74 10.40 0.94
C GLU A 177 -7.06 10.04 1.65
N TYR A 178 -7.76 8.97 1.23
CA TYR A 178 -8.96 8.43 1.86
C TYR A 178 -8.62 7.36 2.91
#